data_809232fe6b8015ca5a19d525abe84498
#
_entry.id   809232fe6b8015ca5a19d525abe84498
#
_cell.length_a   1.000
_cell.length_b   1.000
_cell.length_c   1.000
_cell.angle_alpha   90.00
_cell.angle_beta   90.00
_cell.angle_gamma   90.00
#
_symmetry.space_group_name_H-M   'P 1'
#
loop_
_entity.id
_entity.type
_entity.pdbx_description
1 polymer ?
#
loop_
_entity_poly.entity_id
_entity_poly.type
_entity_poly.pdbx_seq_one_letter_code
_entity_poly.pdbx_strand_id
1 'polypeptide(L)'
;MELVQLTDRISYLPHQPERERPLLAYIRGDRYCLAIDAGYSSRHVELFYSALSAAGLREPDFTVLTHWHCDHSYGLHAVSGCTIACALTNAKLREHRLKSPDPSYREYIGRAMGEDNFYQEYGVGVPIIVEPASIEFSDSLTLDLGGVTAEFTRIESAHSADSVLIYIPEQKTLFLGDTVYGNFRTAWAAERQKYENLLDIIEKSDCDYCVCSHMRPGTKPEIIRYLNRRLE
;
A
#
# COMPACT_ATOMS: atom_id res chain seq x y z
N MET A 1 0.09 -18.72 5.19
CA MET A 1 0.11 -17.58 6.17
C MET A 1 -1.33 -17.25 6.48
N GLU A 2 -1.63 -16.85 7.72
CA GLU A 2 -2.99 -16.55 8.16
C GLU A 2 -3.21 -15.04 8.22
N LEU A 3 -4.47 -14.62 8.03
CA LEU A 3 -4.87 -13.24 8.28
C LEU A 3 -4.86 -12.95 9.78
N VAL A 4 -4.43 -11.74 10.11
CA VAL A 4 -4.53 -11.19 11.46
C VAL A 4 -5.69 -10.19 11.50
N GLN A 5 -6.57 -10.34 12.47
CA GLN A 5 -7.66 -9.40 12.68
C GLN A 5 -7.14 -8.18 13.46
N LEU A 6 -7.35 -6.98 12.93
CA LEU A 6 -7.01 -5.71 13.60
C LEU A 6 -8.23 -5.14 14.35
N THR A 7 -9.38 -5.11 13.68
CA THR A 7 -10.67 -4.67 14.23
C THR A 7 -11.76 -5.64 13.77
N ASP A 8 -13.02 -5.41 14.13
CA ASP A 8 -14.14 -6.25 13.68
C ASP A 8 -14.39 -6.23 12.16
N ARG A 9 -13.92 -5.18 11.46
CA ARG A 9 -14.07 -4.99 10.02
C ARG A 9 -12.76 -5.02 9.23
N ILE A 10 -11.60 -4.97 9.91
CA ILE A 10 -10.28 -4.90 9.27
C ILE A 10 -9.46 -6.14 9.63
N SER A 11 -9.00 -6.82 8.59
CA SER A 11 -8.00 -7.89 8.69
C SER A 11 -6.83 -7.60 7.76
N TYR A 12 -5.68 -8.21 7.99
CA TYR A 12 -4.51 -8.03 7.14
C TYR A 12 -3.66 -9.29 7.04
N LEU A 13 -3.01 -9.45 5.89
CA LEU A 13 -1.91 -10.36 5.70
C LEU A 13 -0.63 -9.66 6.18
N PRO A 14 0.13 -10.17 7.16
CA PRO A 14 1.33 -9.52 7.67
C PRO A 14 2.40 -9.34 6.58
N HIS A 15 3.20 -8.29 6.70
CA HIS A 15 4.37 -8.09 5.85
C HIS A 15 5.39 -9.22 6.02
N GLN A 16 6.17 -9.49 4.98
CA GLN A 16 7.19 -10.53 4.93
C GLN A 16 8.55 -9.87 4.64
N PRO A 17 9.32 -9.48 5.68
CA PRO A 17 10.57 -8.73 5.49
C PRO A 17 11.60 -9.51 4.68
N GLU A 18 11.61 -10.84 4.77
CA GLU A 18 12.51 -11.72 4.02
C GLU A 18 12.23 -11.74 2.51
N ARG A 19 11.12 -11.14 2.06
CA ARG A 19 10.70 -11.06 0.65
C ARG A 19 10.34 -9.66 0.20
N GLU A 20 10.53 -8.65 1.04
CA GLU A 20 10.09 -7.27 0.78
C GLU A 20 8.59 -7.16 0.41
N ARG A 21 7.77 -8.10 0.89
CA ARG A 21 6.33 -8.06 0.66
C ARG A 21 5.66 -7.20 1.72
N PRO A 22 4.99 -6.10 1.35
CA PRO A 22 4.25 -5.27 2.28
C PRO A 22 3.06 -6.01 2.89
N LEU A 23 2.51 -5.47 3.96
CA LEU A 23 1.22 -5.84 4.51
C LEU A 23 0.12 -5.55 3.47
N LEU A 24 -0.80 -6.49 3.27
CA LEU A 24 -2.01 -6.30 2.48
C LEU A 24 -3.22 -6.29 3.40
N ALA A 25 -4.02 -5.22 3.36
CA ALA A 25 -5.18 -5.11 4.23
C ALA A 25 -6.49 -5.41 3.50
N TYR A 26 -7.47 -5.86 4.27
CA TYR A 26 -8.83 -6.16 3.84
C TYR A 26 -9.84 -5.48 4.76
N ILE A 27 -10.74 -4.68 4.18
CA ILE A 27 -11.81 -3.99 4.86
C ILE A 27 -13.14 -4.58 4.42
N ARG A 28 -13.92 -5.08 5.39
CA ARG A 28 -15.22 -5.71 5.15
C ARG A 28 -16.34 -4.72 5.41
N GLY A 29 -16.97 -4.22 4.36
CA GLY A 29 -18.28 -3.55 4.44
C GLY A 29 -19.45 -4.53 4.34
N ASP A 30 -20.65 -4.04 4.50
CA ASP A 30 -21.89 -4.84 4.38
C ASP A 30 -22.25 -5.10 2.90
N ARG A 31 -21.84 -4.20 1.99
CA ARG A 31 -22.08 -4.31 0.54
C ARG A 31 -20.83 -4.68 -0.22
N TYR A 32 -19.74 -3.99 0.04
CA TYR A 32 -18.48 -4.13 -0.69
C TYR A 32 -17.32 -4.38 0.25
N CYS A 33 -16.28 -5.02 -0.28
CA CYS A 33 -15.02 -5.24 0.39
C CYS A 33 -13.90 -4.54 -0.37
N LEU A 34 -12.96 -3.96 0.37
CA LEU A 34 -11.83 -3.21 -0.16
C LEU A 34 -10.52 -3.88 0.27
N ALA A 35 -9.60 -4.05 -0.67
CA ALA A 35 -8.19 -4.32 -0.38
C ALA A 35 -7.37 -3.03 -0.45
N ILE A 36 -6.36 -2.93 0.39
CA ILE A 36 -5.34 -1.88 0.34
C ILE A 36 -4.04 -2.52 -0.12
N ASP A 37 -3.51 -1.99 -1.21
CA ASP A 37 -2.40 -2.45 -2.02
C ASP A 37 -2.65 -3.81 -2.74
N ALA A 38 -1.95 -3.96 -3.85
CA ALA A 38 -1.98 -5.16 -4.70
C ALA A 38 -0.74 -6.06 -4.49
N GLY A 39 0.16 -5.62 -3.63
CA GLY A 39 1.38 -6.35 -3.34
C GLY A 39 2.39 -6.43 -4.50
N TYR A 40 3.41 -7.23 -4.30
CA TYR A 40 4.62 -7.27 -5.11
C TYR A 40 4.45 -8.03 -6.42
N SER A 41 3.53 -8.99 -6.48
CA SER A 41 3.36 -9.90 -7.63
C SER A 41 2.03 -10.62 -7.58
N SER A 42 1.68 -11.34 -8.66
CA SER A 42 0.55 -12.28 -8.65
C SER A 42 0.63 -13.33 -7.53
N ARG A 43 1.84 -13.81 -7.20
CA ARG A 43 2.03 -14.77 -6.10
C ARG A 43 1.68 -14.18 -4.74
N HIS A 44 1.93 -12.88 -4.55
CA HIS A 44 1.54 -12.21 -3.30
C HIS A 44 0.01 -12.05 -3.23
N VAL A 45 -0.65 -11.71 -4.35
CA VAL A 45 -2.12 -11.68 -4.46
C VAL A 45 -2.73 -13.05 -4.20
N GLU A 46 -2.19 -14.11 -4.81
CA GLU A 46 -2.64 -15.50 -4.59
C GLU A 46 -2.54 -15.91 -3.12
N LEU A 47 -1.46 -15.55 -2.44
CA LEU A 47 -1.28 -15.80 -1.01
C LEU A 47 -2.34 -15.07 -0.18
N PHE A 48 -2.59 -13.79 -0.52
CA PHE A 48 -3.61 -12.98 0.16
C PHE A 48 -5.02 -13.57 -0.04
N TYR A 49 -5.38 -13.93 -1.26
CA TYR A 49 -6.70 -14.50 -1.56
C TYR A 49 -6.88 -15.89 -0.96
N SER A 50 -5.82 -16.69 -0.91
CA SER A 50 -5.84 -17.98 -0.20
C SER A 50 -6.08 -17.79 1.31
N ALA A 51 -5.48 -16.74 1.91
CA ALA A 51 -5.70 -16.43 3.32
C ALA A 51 -7.13 -15.91 3.58
N LEU A 52 -7.68 -15.07 2.67
CA LEU A 52 -9.08 -14.64 2.71
C LEU A 52 -10.04 -15.83 2.65
N SER A 53 -9.84 -16.72 1.67
CA SER A 53 -10.65 -17.93 1.50
C SER A 53 -10.60 -18.84 2.73
N ALA A 54 -9.43 -19.06 3.31
CA ALA A 54 -9.26 -19.85 4.53
C ALA A 54 -9.98 -19.24 5.75
N ALA A 55 -10.13 -17.91 5.78
CA ALA A 55 -10.88 -17.19 6.80
C ALA A 55 -12.40 -17.11 6.49
N GLY A 56 -12.87 -17.69 5.38
CA GLY A 56 -14.26 -17.61 4.93
C GLY A 56 -14.67 -16.24 4.43
N LEU A 57 -13.70 -15.42 4.01
CA LEU A 57 -13.92 -14.10 3.43
C LEU A 57 -13.93 -14.18 1.90
N ARG A 58 -14.72 -13.34 1.26
CA ARG A 58 -14.76 -13.22 -0.21
C ARG A 58 -13.63 -12.34 -0.72
N GLU A 59 -13.31 -12.45 -1.99
CA GLU A 59 -12.37 -11.56 -2.66
C GLU A 59 -12.86 -10.11 -2.64
N PRO A 60 -11.95 -9.11 -2.65
CA PRO A 60 -12.32 -7.69 -2.66
C PRO A 60 -13.07 -7.29 -3.92
N ASP A 61 -14.03 -6.38 -3.80
CA ASP A 61 -14.68 -5.73 -4.95
C ASP A 61 -13.82 -4.59 -5.49
N PHE A 62 -12.99 -4.00 -4.62
CA PHE A 62 -12.10 -2.89 -4.93
C PHE A 62 -10.72 -3.16 -4.35
N THR A 63 -9.68 -2.69 -5.07
CA THR A 63 -8.31 -2.60 -4.57
C THR A 63 -7.80 -1.19 -4.78
N VAL A 64 -7.39 -0.50 -3.71
CA VAL A 64 -6.79 0.84 -3.78
C VAL A 64 -5.29 0.77 -3.53
N LEU A 65 -4.51 1.52 -4.32
CA LEU A 65 -3.06 1.62 -4.14
C LEU A 65 -2.70 2.79 -3.23
N THR A 66 -1.76 2.56 -2.31
CA THR A 66 -1.16 3.61 -1.49
C THR A 66 -0.16 4.46 -2.27
N HIS A 67 0.59 3.86 -3.20
CA HIS A 67 1.53 4.54 -4.09
C HIS A 67 2.02 3.58 -5.21
N TRP A 68 2.88 4.07 -6.12
CA TRP A 68 3.26 3.36 -7.35
C TRP A 68 4.34 2.28 -7.19
N HIS A 69 5.09 2.21 -6.09
CA HIS A 69 6.22 1.30 -5.97
C HIS A 69 5.83 -0.15 -6.25
N CYS A 70 6.79 -0.91 -6.79
CA CYS A 70 6.55 -2.22 -7.37
C CYS A 70 6.03 -3.26 -6.38
N ASP A 71 6.46 -3.19 -5.14
CA ASP A 71 6.03 -4.08 -4.07
C ASP A 71 4.58 -3.83 -3.60
N HIS A 72 4.00 -2.66 -3.91
CA HIS A 72 2.60 -2.29 -3.65
C HIS A 72 1.68 -2.47 -4.85
N SER A 73 2.22 -2.35 -6.07
CA SER A 73 1.41 -2.16 -7.27
C SER A 73 1.54 -3.23 -8.35
N TYR A 74 2.64 -4.01 -8.40
CA TYR A 74 2.86 -4.94 -9.51
C TYR A 74 2.01 -6.21 -9.46
N GLY A 75 1.33 -6.48 -8.35
CA GLY A 75 0.29 -7.50 -8.27
C GLY A 75 -1.05 -7.06 -8.88
N LEU A 76 -1.21 -5.77 -9.27
CA LEU A 76 -2.50 -5.19 -9.68
C LEU A 76 -3.18 -5.93 -10.85
N HIS A 77 -2.40 -6.51 -11.75
CA HIS A 77 -2.91 -7.31 -12.87
C HIS A 77 -3.59 -8.62 -12.45
N ALA A 78 -3.39 -9.05 -11.20
CA ALA A 78 -3.91 -10.31 -10.67
C ALA A 78 -5.03 -10.11 -9.64
N VAL A 79 -5.39 -8.87 -9.29
CA VAL A 79 -6.49 -8.62 -8.34
C VAL A 79 -7.85 -8.72 -9.00
N SER A 80 -8.85 -9.09 -8.20
CA SER A 80 -10.26 -9.10 -8.59
C SER A 80 -10.89 -7.72 -8.44
N GLY A 81 -11.99 -7.49 -9.15
CA GLY A 81 -12.80 -6.28 -9.02
C GLY A 81 -12.18 -5.03 -9.66
N CYS A 82 -12.60 -3.88 -9.19
CA CYS A 82 -12.13 -2.59 -9.69
C CYS A 82 -10.89 -2.11 -8.94
N THR A 83 -9.93 -1.55 -9.66
CA THR A 83 -8.68 -1.03 -9.10
C THR A 83 -8.71 0.50 -9.05
N ILE A 84 -8.21 1.08 -7.97
CA ILE A 84 -8.28 2.52 -7.68
C ILE A 84 -6.87 3.04 -7.39
N ALA A 85 -6.49 4.16 -8.01
CA ALA A 85 -5.23 4.83 -7.70
C ALA A 85 -5.37 6.34 -7.87
N CYS A 86 -4.51 7.11 -7.19
CA CYS A 86 -4.44 8.53 -7.51
C CYS A 86 -3.81 8.77 -8.90
N ALA A 87 -4.08 9.91 -9.50
CA ALA A 87 -3.65 10.26 -10.86
C ALA A 87 -2.12 10.17 -11.02
N LEU A 88 -1.35 10.58 -10.00
CA LEU A 88 0.11 10.50 -10.04
C LEU A 88 0.61 9.06 -10.01
N THR A 89 0.01 8.19 -9.18
CA THR A 89 0.29 6.75 -9.17
C THR A 89 0.03 6.16 -10.55
N ASN A 90 -1.14 6.42 -11.12
CA ASN A 90 -1.51 5.90 -12.44
C ASN A 90 -0.61 6.41 -13.57
N ALA A 91 -0.18 7.68 -13.51
CA ALA A 91 0.79 8.21 -14.45
C ALA A 91 2.12 7.43 -14.39
N LYS A 92 2.61 7.12 -13.20
CA LYS A 92 3.79 6.28 -12.98
C LYS A 92 3.59 4.86 -13.50
N LEU A 93 2.48 4.23 -13.20
CA LEU A 93 2.18 2.88 -13.68
C LEU A 93 2.12 2.82 -15.21
N ARG A 94 1.52 3.82 -15.88
CA ARG A 94 1.55 3.92 -17.35
C ARG A 94 2.97 4.05 -17.90
N GLU A 95 3.83 4.86 -17.27
CA GLU A 95 5.24 4.99 -17.63
C GLU A 95 5.98 3.65 -17.48
N HIS A 96 5.80 2.96 -16.36
CA HIS A 96 6.45 1.70 -16.06
C HIS A 96 5.92 0.55 -16.93
N ARG A 97 4.64 0.55 -17.27
CA ARG A 97 4.05 -0.40 -18.23
C ARG A 97 4.74 -0.36 -19.59
N LEU A 98 5.08 0.83 -20.09
CA LEU A 98 5.80 0.98 -21.35
C LEU A 98 7.23 0.44 -21.30
N LYS A 99 7.85 0.43 -20.13
CA LYS A 99 9.22 -0.05 -19.90
C LYS A 99 9.27 -1.55 -19.57
N SER A 100 8.23 -2.11 -18.98
CA SER A 100 8.23 -3.47 -18.44
C SER A 100 8.51 -4.60 -19.45
N PRO A 101 8.26 -4.44 -20.78
CA PRO A 101 8.67 -5.44 -21.77
C PRO A 101 10.18 -5.49 -22.01
N ASP A 102 10.94 -4.45 -21.67
CA ASP A 102 12.39 -4.40 -21.88
C ASP A 102 13.13 -5.21 -20.79
N PRO A 103 13.96 -6.21 -21.15
CA PRO A 103 14.73 -6.97 -20.18
C PRO A 103 15.62 -6.12 -19.28
N SER A 104 16.18 -5.01 -19.78
CA SER A 104 17.01 -4.08 -19.00
C SER A 104 16.22 -3.38 -17.89
N TYR A 105 14.94 -3.16 -18.10
CA TYR A 105 14.06 -2.63 -17.07
C TYR A 105 13.89 -3.61 -15.91
N ARG A 106 13.73 -4.90 -16.23
CA ARG A 106 13.65 -5.95 -15.23
C ARG A 106 14.92 -6.02 -14.36
N GLU A 107 16.09 -5.90 -14.96
CA GLU A 107 17.35 -5.83 -14.23
C GLU A 107 17.43 -4.57 -13.34
N TYR A 108 16.95 -3.44 -13.85
CA TYR A 108 16.88 -2.19 -13.08
C TYR A 108 16.02 -2.35 -11.83
N ILE A 109 14.82 -2.90 -11.96
CA ILE A 109 13.92 -3.16 -10.82
C ILE A 109 14.55 -4.18 -9.86
N GLY A 110 15.11 -5.26 -10.37
CA GLY A 110 15.79 -6.28 -9.55
C GLY A 110 16.88 -5.67 -8.67
N ARG A 111 17.71 -4.79 -9.22
CA ARG A 111 18.74 -4.08 -8.43
C ARG A 111 18.14 -3.11 -7.42
N ALA A 112 17.05 -2.42 -7.77
CA ALA A 112 16.40 -1.47 -6.88
C ALA A 112 15.75 -2.13 -5.65
N MET A 113 15.24 -3.36 -5.83
CA MET A 113 14.55 -4.15 -4.79
C MET A 113 15.47 -5.12 -4.04
N GLY A 114 16.75 -5.19 -4.43
CA GLY A 114 17.65 -6.26 -3.99
C GLY A 114 17.46 -7.53 -4.80
N GLU A 115 18.49 -7.92 -5.56
CA GLU A 115 18.40 -8.99 -6.56
C GLU A 115 17.84 -10.30 -5.98
N ASP A 116 18.27 -10.69 -4.78
CA ASP A 116 17.83 -11.92 -4.14
C ASP A 116 16.32 -11.92 -3.87
N ASN A 117 15.79 -10.84 -3.30
CA ASN A 117 14.35 -10.70 -3.00
C ASN A 117 13.51 -10.69 -4.27
N PHE A 118 13.98 -9.94 -5.27
CA PHE A 118 13.29 -9.85 -6.56
C PHE A 118 13.25 -11.19 -7.29
N TYR A 119 14.36 -11.93 -7.37
CA TYR A 119 14.40 -13.22 -8.04
C TYR A 119 13.66 -14.33 -7.27
N GLN A 120 13.60 -14.25 -5.95
CA GLN A 120 12.74 -15.13 -5.14
C GLN A 120 11.26 -14.91 -5.42
N GLU A 121 10.86 -13.65 -5.67
CA GLU A 121 9.48 -13.30 -5.96
C GLU A 121 9.08 -13.65 -7.39
N TYR A 122 9.85 -13.20 -8.37
CA TYR A 122 9.51 -13.32 -9.79
C TYR A 122 10.12 -14.55 -10.49
N GLY A 123 11.15 -15.17 -9.92
CA GLY A 123 11.94 -16.19 -10.63
C GLY A 123 12.81 -15.57 -11.73
N VAL A 124 13.67 -16.39 -12.34
CA VAL A 124 14.54 -15.97 -13.45
C VAL A 124 13.73 -15.94 -14.75
N GLY A 125 13.79 -14.81 -15.48
CA GLY A 125 13.19 -14.70 -16.82
C GLY A 125 11.67 -14.51 -16.86
N VAL A 126 10.97 -14.45 -15.72
CA VAL A 126 9.52 -14.18 -15.70
C VAL A 126 9.28 -12.69 -15.97
N PRO A 127 8.41 -12.32 -16.93
CA PRO A 127 8.11 -10.92 -17.22
C PRO A 127 7.49 -10.19 -16.03
N ILE A 128 7.83 -8.90 -15.88
CA ILE A 128 7.09 -8.00 -15.00
C ILE A 128 5.85 -7.51 -15.76
N ILE A 129 4.70 -7.62 -15.13
CA ILE A 129 3.43 -7.08 -15.66
C ILE A 129 3.09 -5.86 -14.84
N VAL A 130 2.95 -4.71 -15.49
CA VAL A 130 2.54 -3.45 -14.86
C VAL A 130 1.25 -2.98 -15.50
N GLU A 131 0.20 -2.84 -14.71
CA GLU A 131 -1.09 -2.34 -15.16
C GLU A 131 -1.48 -1.08 -14.37
N PRO A 132 -2.00 -0.02 -15.02
CA PRO A 132 -2.62 1.10 -14.33
C PRO A 132 -3.97 0.69 -13.75
N ALA A 133 -4.39 1.37 -12.68
CA ALA A 133 -5.70 1.17 -12.09
C ALA A 133 -6.82 1.66 -13.01
N SER A 134 -7.99 1.04 -12.90
CA SER A 134 -9.17 1.33 -13.74
C SER A 134 -9.94 2.58 -13.31
N ILE A 135 -9.86 2.96 -12.03
CA ILE A 135 -10.48 4.17 -11.47
C ILE A 135 -9.38 5.09 -11.00
N GLU A 136 -9.48 6.37 -11.38
CA GLU A 136 -8.49 7.38 -11.07
C GLU A 136 -9.12 8.54 -10.31
N PHE A 137 -8.45 9.05 -9.26
CA PHE A 137 -8.84 10.26 -8.55
C PHE A 137 -7.64 11.23 -8.41
N SER A 138 -7.90 12.52 -8.25
CA SER A 138 -6.84 13.53 -8.16
C SER A 138 -6.31 13.71 -6.73
N ASP A 139 -7.14 14.24 -5.84
CA ASP A 139 -6.72 14.62 -4.48
C ASP A 139 -7.37 13.78 -3.40
N SER A 140 -8.66 13.48 -3.55
CA SER A 140 -9.41 12.66 -2.61
C SER A 140 -10.53 11.88 -3.28
N LEU A 141 -10.91 10.77 -2.66
CA LEU A 141 -12.09 9.97 -3.03
C LEU A 141 -12.65 9.34 -1.77
N THR A 142 -13.98 9.31 -1.66
CA THR A 142 -14.68 8.59 -0.60
C THR A 142 -15.46 7.42 -1.19
N LEU A 143 -15.33 6.25 -0.58
CA LEU A 143 -16.00 5.02 -0.99
C LEU A 143 -16.87 4.49 0.16
N ASP A 144 -18.19 4.40 -0.05
CA ASP A 144 -19.12 3.77 0.88
C ASP A 144 -19.17 2.26 0.63
N LEU A 145 -18.66 1.49 1.57
CA LEU A 145 -18.63 0.02 1.52
C LEU A 145 -19.90 -0.61 2.13
N GLY A 146 -20.81 0.19 2.67
CA GLY A 146 -21.96 -0.25 3.45
C GLY A 146 -21.60 -0.44 4.92
N GLY A 147 -22.01 0.51 5.76
CA GLY A 147 -21.68 0.52 7.20
C GLY A 147 -20.22 0.77 7.54
N VAL A 148 -19.38 0.95 6.54
CA VAL A 148 -17.98 1.34 6.63
C VAL A 148 -17.64 2.26 5.47
N THR A 149 -16.96 3.36 5.76
CA THR A 149 -16.49 4.34 4.79
C THR A 149 -14.97 4.25 4.64
N ALA A 150 -14.48 4.37 3.43
CA ALA A 150 -13.06 4.49 3.16
C ALA A 150 -12.78 5.87 2.52
N GLU A 151 -11.99 6.69 3.19
CA GLU A 151 -11.60 8.03 2.75
C GLU A 151 -10.15 8.01 2.27
N PHE A 152 -9.94 8.31 0.99
CA PHE A 152 -8.63 8.35 0.36
C PHE A 152 -8.19 9.81 0.23
N THR A 153 -6.99 10.12 0.67
CA THR A 153 -6.40 11.46 0.55
C THR A 153 -4.97 11.36 0.05
N ARG A 154 -4.71 11.95 -1.12
CA ARG A 154 -3.36 12.06 -1.65
C ARG A 154 -2.55 13.07 -0.86
N ILE A 155 -1.34 12.70 -0.51
CA ILE A 155 -0.35 13.61 0.09
C ILE A 155 1.00 13.49 -0.63
N GLU A 156 1.81 14.52 -0.54
CA GLU A 156 3.23 14.44 -0.89
C GLU A 156 4.02 14.05 0.36
N SER A 157 4.46 12.80 0.43
CA SER A 157 5.26 12.29 1.56
C SER A 157 6.77 12.35 1.28
N ALA A 158 7.57 12.10 2.31
CA ALA A 158 9.01 11.92 2.17
C ALA A 158 9.37 10.69 1.31
N HIS A 159 8.50 9.69 1.28
CA HIS A 159 8.69 8.44 0.52
C HIS A 159 8.35 8.61 -0.97
N SER A 160 7.17 9.14 -1.26
CA SER A 160 6.69 9.34 -2.64
C SER A 160 5.69 10.48 -2.74
N ALA A 161 5.72 11.21 -3.87
CA ALA A 161 4.84 12.34 -4.12
C ALA A 161 3.36 11.95 -4.38
N ASP A 162 3.12 10.69 -4.70
CA ASP A 162 1.82 10.11 -5.02
C ASP A 162 1.20 9.32 -3.86
N SER A 163 1.74 9.47 -2.66
CA SER A 163 1.26 8.72 -1.48
C SER A 163 -0.21 9.02 -1.17
N VAL A 164 -0.96 7.98 -0.83
CA VAL A 164 -2.37 8.05 -0.45
C VAL A 164 -2.52 7.54 0.97
N LEU A 165 -3.06 8.38 1.84
CA LEU A 165 -3.56 7.98 3.15
C LEU A 165 -4.97 7.44 2.99
N ILE A 166 -5.29 6.37 3.73
CA ILE A 166 -6.62 5.76 3.69
C ILE A 166 -7.15 5.71 5.11
N TYR A 167 -8.21 6.46 5.37
CA TYR A 167 -8.84 6.52 6.69
C TYR A 167 -10.16 5.76 6.69
N ILE A 168 -10.37 4.96 7.73
CA ILE A 168 -11.61 4.20 7.98
C ILE A 168 -12.22 4.73 9.28
N PRO A 169 -13.11 5.74 9.22
CA PRO A 169 -13.63 6.44 10.40
C PRO A 169 -14.28 5.52 11.42
N GLU A 170 -15.16 4.62 10.97
CA GLU A 170 -15.92 3.73 11.84
C GLU A 170 -15.03 2.71 12.56
N GLN A 171 -13.81 2.51 12.06
CA GLN A 171 -12.79 1.61 12.63
C GLN A 171 -11.62 2.36 13.25
N LYS A 172 -11.68 3.70 13.29
CA LYS A 172 -10.61 4.58 13.81
C LYS A 172 -9.21 4.15 13.36
N THR A 173 -9.08 3.78 12.10
CA THR A 173 -7.85 3.22 11.53
C THR A 173 -7.36 4.07 10.36
N LEU A 174 -6.10 4.52 10.42
CA LEU A 174 -5.43 5.27 9.38
C LEU A 174 -4.31 4.44 8.76
N PHE A 175 -4.45 4.11 7.49
CA PHE A 175 -3.41 3.45 6.70
C PHE A 175 -2.48 4.52 6.12
N LEU A 176 -1.20 4.36 6.40
CA LEU A 176 -0.14 5.30 6.05
C LEU A 176 0.68 4.85 4.83
N GLY A 177 0.50 3.60 4.37
CA GLY A 177 1.41 3.05 3.35
C GLY A 177 2.87 3.16 3.83
N ASP A 178 3.71 3.72 2.97
CA ASP A 178 5.14 3.88 3.24
C ASP A 178 5.53 5.31 3.64
N THR A 179 4.57 6.17 3.95
CA THR A 179 4.82 7.59 4.22
C THR A 179 5.77 7.87 5.38
N VAL A 180 5.94 6.90 6.29
CA VAL A 180 6.85 7.00 7.44
C VAL A 180 8.31 6.67 7.09
N TYR A 181 8.57 6.16 5.89
CA TYR A 181 9.92 5.85 5.40
C TYR A 181 10.45 6.99 4.52
N GLY A 182 11.76 7.23 4.59
CA GLY A 182 12.40 8.25 3.75
C GLY A 182 12.67 7.76 2.33
N ASN A 183 12.90 8.70 1.45
CA ASN A 183 13.46 8.40 0.14
C ASN A 183 14.99 8.43 0.26
N PHE A 184 15.64 7.30 0.05
CA PHE A 184 17.11 7.17 0.13
C PHE A 184 17.89 8.04 -0.85
N ARG A 185 17.19 8.73 -1.78
CA ARG A 185 17.78 9.57 -2.82
C ARG A 185 17.71 11.06 -2.52
N THR A 186 16.98 11.47 -1.48
CA THR A 186 16.79 12.88 -1.11
C THR A 186 17.55 13.24 0.17
N ALA A 187 17.99 14.50 0.26
CA ALA A 187 18.63 15.00 1.48
C ALA A 187 17.60 15.12 2.61
N TRP A 188 17.97 14.69 3.81
CA TRP A 188 17.15 14.73 5.02
C TRP A 188 16.43 16.08 5.25
N ALA A 189 17.13 17.20 5.05
CA ALA A 189 16.56 18.52 5.25
C ALA A 189 15.36 18.82 4.33
N ALA A 190 15.34 18.25 3.11
CA ALA A 190 14.23 18.42 2.16
C ALA A 190 13.02 17.53 2.55
N GLU A 191 13.23 16.48 3.32
CA GLU A 191 12.18 15.55 3.75
C GLU A 191 11.56 15.95 5.09
N ARG A 192 12.30 16.69 5.93
CA ARG A 192 11.89 17.04 7.30
C ARG A 192 10.48 17.67 7.33
N GLN A 193 10.22 18.67 6.49
CA GLN A 193 8.90 19.31 6.44
C GLN A 193 7.78 18.33 6.09
N LYS A 194 8.05 17.34 5.24
CA LYS A 194 7.06 16.31 4.88
C LYS A 194 6.75 15.40 6.05
N TYR A 195 7.74 15.06 6.88
CA TYR A 195 7.52 14.32 8.13
C TYR A 195 6.75 15.13 9.17
N GLU A 196 7.05 16.43 9.30
CA GLU A 196 6.33 17.35 10.20
C GLU A 196 4.86 17.46 9.75
N ASN A 197 4.60 17.56 8.45
CA ASN A 197 3.24 17.58 7.90
C ASN A 197 2.50 16.25 8.15
N LEU A 198 3.17 15.11 7.96
CA LEU A 198 2.60 13.80 8.24
C LEU A 198 2.25 13.64 9.72
N LEU A 199 3.14 14.08 10.61
CA LEU A 199 2.92 14.05 12.04
C LEU A 199 1.69 14.89 12.44
N ASP A 200 1.56 16.11 11.90
CA ASP A 200 0.40 16.99 12.11
C ASP A 200 -0.92 16.34 11.65
N ILE A 201 -0.91 15.67 10.50
CA ILE A 201 -2.06 14.92 10.00
C ILE A 201 -2.45 13.80 10.97
N ILE A 202 -1.47 13.00 11.43
CA ILE A 202 -1.72 11.90 12.36
C ILE A 202 -2.24 12.43 13.70
N GLU A 203 -1.63 13.49 14.25
CA GLU A 203 -2.04 14.09 15.52
C GLU A 203 -3.49 14.61 15.49
N LYS A 204 -3.91 15.19 14.37
CA LYS A 204 -5.27 15.71 14.17
C LYS A 204 -6.31 14.64 13.84
N SER A 205 -5.90 13.48 13.35
CA SER A 205 -6.83 12.41 12.99
C SER A 205 -7.48 11.77 14.23
N ASP A 206 -8.75 11.38 14.15
CA ASP A 206 -9.42 10.58 15.20
C ASP A 206 -9.19 9.08 14.97
N CYS A 207 -7.92 8.65 14.97
CA CYS A 207 -7.57 7.25 14.81
C CYS A 207 -6.96 6.67 16.10
N ASP A 208 -7.25 5.38 16.34
CA ASP A 208 -6.63 4.58 17.40
C ASP A 208 -5.43 3.81 16.85
N TYR A 209 -5.53 3.35 15.60
CA TYR A 209 -4.52 2.55 14.89
C TYR A 209 -3.95 3.29 13.69
N CYS A 210 -2.65 3.15 13.49
CA CYS A 210 -1.95 3.54 12.28
C CYS A 210 -1.27 2.31 11.66
N VAL A 211 -1.47 2.11 10.36
CA VAL A 211 -0.98 0.93 9.62
C VAL A 211 0.04 1.37 8.60
N CYS A 212 1.30 0.99 8.79
CA CYS A 212 2.37 1.14 7.82
C CYS A 212 2.61 -0.20 7.10
N SER A 213 3.05 -0.16 5.84
CA SER A 213 3.07 -1.36 5.02
C SER A 213 4.16 -2.37 5.39
N HIS A 214 5.30 -1.92 5.92
CA HIS A 214 6.45 -2.80 6.23
C HIS A 214 6.71 -2.97 7.73
N MET A 215 5.67 -2.81 8.56
CA MET A 215 5.72 -3.13 9.98
C MET A 215 4.37 -3.63 10.49
N ARG A 216 4.33 -4.16 11.71
CA ARG A 216 3.05 -4.47 12.34
C ARG A 216 2.22 -3.20 12.55
N PRO A 217 0.89 -3.26 12.44
CA PRO A 217 0.02 -2.16 12.85
C PRO A 217 0.37 -1.67 14.26
N GLY A 218 0.45 -0.36 14.42
CA GLY A 218 0.75 0.29 15.69
C GLY A 218 -0.42 1.15 16.16
N THR A 219 -0.42 1.50 17.44
CA THR A 219 -1.31 2.52 17.96
C THR A 219 -0.84 3.91 17.50
N LYS A 220 -1.74 4.89 17.44
CA LYS A 220 -1.42 6.28 17.12
C LYS A 220 -0.24 6.82 17.95
N PRO A 221 -0.19 6.65 19.31
CA PRO A 221 0.96 7.10 20.09
C PRO A 221 2.29 6.40 19.76
N GLU A 222 2.26 5.13 19.32
CA GLU A 222 3.48 4.41 18.89
C GLU A 222 4.07 5.03 17.62
N ILE A 223 3.22 5.34 16.63
CA ILE A 223 3.67 5.94 15.37
C ILE A 223 4.12 7.39 15.56
N ILE A 224 3.43 8.18 16.38
CA ILE A 224 3.89 9.53 16.75
C ILE A 224 5.29 9.47 17.38
N ARG A 225 5.54 8.55 18.33
CA ARG A 225 6.88 8.37 18.92
C ARG A 225 7.92 7.94 17.90
N TYR A 226 7.54 7.10 16.93
CA TYR A 226 8.44 6.65 15.86
C TYR A 226 8.87 7.84 14.98
N LEU A 227 7.91 8.67 14.54
CA LEU A 227 8.17 9.85 13.71
C LEU A 227 8.99 10.92 14.46
N ASN A 228 8.66 11.19 15.71
CA ASN A 228 9.43 12.17 16.53
C ASN A 228 10.91 11.79 16.64
N ARG A 229 11.21 10.50 16.85
CA ARG A 229 12.61 10.01 16.86
C ARG A 229 13.34 10.16 15.52
N ARG A 230 12.61 10.26 14.41
CA ARG A 230 13.18 10.54 13.09
C ARG A 230 13.42 12.03 12.88
N LEU A 231 12.70 12.89 13.60
CA LEU A 231 12.83 14.34 13.52
C LEU A 231 13.93 14.90 14.44
N GLU A 232 14.36 14.12 15.45
CA GLU A 232 15.53 14.41 16.31
C GLU A 232 16.85 14.25 15.54
#